data_95e75214e99e44b1ceae1b90953cf744
#
_entry.id   95e75214e99e44b1ceae1b90953cf744
#
_cell.length_a   1.000
_cell.length_b   1.000
_cell.length_c   1.000
_cell.angle_alpha   90.00
_cell.angle_beta   90.00
_cell.angle_gamma   90.00
#
_symmetry.space_group_name_H-M   'P 1'
#
loop_
_entity.id
_entity.type
_entity.pdbx_description
1 polymer ?
#
loop_
_entity_poly.entity_id
_entity_poly.type
_entity_poly.pdbx_seq_one_letter_code
_entity_poly.pdbx_strand_id
1 'polypeptide(L)'
;MAYSDFTLSRVKNELGIEVIESISLFPTMEPRKISDLLRQLLDRDGGLATLINTEKAQSEFLIAPILGEILERSDQPSSLFSGTDFNVDLEQGLVGCCDFILSQSAEQVDIVAPVITIVEAKNESIRSGLGQCIAEIVAAQLFNQ
;
A
#
# COMPACT_ATOMS: atom_id res chain seq x y z
N MET A 1 -15.37 -13.50 -4.74
CA MET A 1 -14.93 -12.16 -5.16
C MET A 1 -13.82 -11.74 -4.24
N ALA A 2 -12.77 -11.10 -4.74
CA ALA A 2 -11.60 -10.69 -3.96
C ALA A 2 -11.16 -9.29 -4.39
N TYR A 3 -10.22 -8.67 -3.71
CA TYR A 3 -9.69 -7.34 -4.05
C TYR A 3 -9.27 -7.23 -5.51
N SER A 4 -8.59 -8.24 -6.06
CA SER A 4 -8.15 -8.27 -7.46
C SER A 4 -9.28 -8.22 -8.50
N ASP A 5 -10.53 -8.49 -8.10
CA ASP A 5 -11.69 -8.42 -8.99
C ASP A 5 -12.24 -6.99 -9.11
N PHE A 6 -11.79 -6.05 -8.27
CA PHE A 6 -12.27 -4.68 -8.29
C PHE A 6 -11.57 -3.85 -9.37
N THR A 7 -12.34 -3.34 -10.30
CA THR A 7 -11.93 -2.28 -11.23
C THR A 7 -12.36 -0.92 -10.68
N LEU A 8 -11.81 0.17 -11.23
CA LEU A 8 -12.23 1.53 -10.84
C LEU A 8 -13.75 1.75 -11.03
N SER A 9 -14.35 1.16 -12.07
CA SER A 9 -15.80 1.23 -12.29
C SER A 9 -16.58 0.51 -11.21
N ARG A 10 -16.08 -0.65 -10.77
CA ARG A 10 -16.75 -1.44 -9.74
C ARG A 10 -16.70 -0.75 -8.36
N VAL A 11 -15.58 -0.20 -7.95
CA VAL A 11 -15.50 0.50 -6.66
C VAL A 11 -16.42 1.73 -6.63
N LYS A 12 -16.57 2.44 -7.77
CA LYS A 12 -17.53 3.54 -7.86
C LYS A 12 -18.97 3.07 -7.69
N ASN A 13 -19.35 1.99 -8.34
CA ASN A 13 -20.74 1.51 -8.37
C ASN A 13 -21.12 0.68 -7.15
N GLU A 14 -20.24 -0.19 -6.69
CA GLU A 14 -20.52 -1.17 -5.63
C GLU A 14 -20.15 -0.66 -4.23
N LEU A 15 -19.09 0.16 -4.12
CA LEU A 15 -18.63 0.73 -2.86
C LEU A 15 -18.96 2.23 -2.70
N GLY A 16 -19.62 2.84 -3.68
CA GLY A 16 -20.06 4.23 -3.62
C GLY A 16 -18.92 5.26 -3.62
N ILE A 17 -17.77 4.92 -4.22
CA ILE A 17 -16.58 5.78 -4.21
C ILE A 17 -16.69 6.87 -5.28
N GLU A 18 -16.47 8.11 -4.87
CA GLU A 18 -16.33 9.27 -5.76
C GLU A 18 -14.83 9.57 -5.98
N VAL A 19 -14.45 9.81 -7.24
CA VAL A 19 -13.08 10.16 -7.61
C VAL A 19 -12.97 11.65 -7.93
N ILE A 20 -12.13 12.35 -7.18
CA ILE A 20 -11.86 13.77 -7.35
C ILE A 20 -10.41 13.94 -7.83
N GLU A 21 -10.21 14.43 -9.05
CA GLU A 21 -8.88 14.51 -9.69
C GLU A 21 -8.21 15.89 -9.50
N SER A 22 -8.94 16.89 -9.03
CA SER A 22 -8.50 18.29 -9.02
C SER A 22 -7.85 18.74 -7.71
N ILE A 23 -7.72 17.86 -6.72
CA ILE A 23 -7.20 18.23 -5.39
C ILE A 23 -5.76 17.74 -5.23
N SER A 24 -4.84 18.66 -4.91
CA SER A 24 -3.52 18.30 -4.40
C SER A 24 -3.63 17.96 -2.92
N LEU A 25 -3.32 16.72 -2.55
CA LEU A 25 -3.37 16.27 -1.15
C LEU A 25 -2.21 16.81 -0.29
N PHE A 26 -1.09 17.18 -0.93
CA PHE A 26 0.15 17.54 -0.23
C PHE A 26 0.76 18.88 -0.70
N PRO A 27 -0.04 19.97 -0.82
CA PRO A 27 0.44 21.22 -1.46
C PRO A 27 1.53 21.95 -0.66
N THR A 28 1.65 21.67 0.63
CA THR A 28 2.55 22.38 1.55
C THR A 28 3.55 21.47 2.26
N MET A 29 3.63 20.19 1.89
CA MET A 29 4.57 19.26 2.54
C MET A 29 5.98 19.46 2.01
N GLU A 30 6.92 19.70 2.92
CA GLU A 30 8.33 19.72 2.59
C GLU A 30 8.88 18.29 2.47
N PRO A 31 9.68 18.00 1.41
CA PRO A 31 10.32 16.70 1.27
C PRO A 31 11.26 16.40 2.45
N ARG A 32 11.15 15.22 3.02
CA ARG A 32 12.11 14.75 4.02
C ARG A 32 13.35 14.15 3.33
N LYS A 33 14.52 14.46 3.85
CA LYS A 33 15.77 13.83 3.39
C LYS A 33 15.75 12.35 3.75
N ILE A 34 15.98 11.47 2.78
CA ILE A 34 16.13 10.03 3.02
C ILE A 34 17.46 9.73 3.70
N SER A 35 17.56 8.58 4.39
CA SER A 35 18.81 8.11 5.00
C SER A 35 19.85 7.77 3.94
N ASP A 36 21.12 7.76 4.34
CA ASP A 36 22.21 7.33 3.45
C ASP A 36 22.09 5.84 3.11
N LEU A 37 21.54 5.02 4.04
CA LEU A 37 21.27 3.60 3.80
C LEU A 37 20.22 3.43 2.69
N LEU A 38 19.07 4.09 2.82
CA LEU A 38 18.04 4.00 1.77
C LEU A 38 18.56 4.48 0.42
N ARG A 39 19.32 5.58 0.41
CA ARG A 39 19.96 6.08 -0.82
C ARG A 39 20.83 5.02 -1.47
N GLN A 40 21.72 4.36 -0.70
CA GLN A 40 22.59 3.31 -1.21
C GLN A 40 21.81 2.11 -1.75
N LEU A 41 20.73 1.70 -1.07
CA LEU A 41 19.87 0.60 -1.53
C LEU A 41 19.20 0.95 -2.86
N LEU A 42 18.62 2.15 -2.97
CA LEU A 42 17.96 2.59 -4.20
C LEU A 42 18.95 2.78 -5.36
N ASP A 43 20.14 3.31 -5.10
CA ASP A 43 21.20 3.48 -6.11
C ASP A 43 21.70 2.12 -6.63
N ARG A 44 21.82 1.12 -5.74
CA ARG A 44 22.25 -0.24 -6.10
C ARG A 44 21.17 -1.03 -6.84
N ASP A 45 19.95 -1.04 -6.30
CA ASP A 45 18.90 -2.01 -6.66
C ASP A 45 17.80 -1.40 -7.54
N GLY A 46 17.64 -0.07 -7.56
CA GLY A 46 16.57 0.60 -8.33
C GLY A 46 16.65 0.35 -9.83
N GLY A 47 17.87 0.37 -10.39
CA GLY A 47 18.08 0.01 -11.79
C GLY A 47 17.76 -1.46 -12.09
N LEU A 48 18.06 -2.35 -11.16
CA LEU A 48 17.76 -3.78 -11.27
C LEU A 48 16.25 -4.03 -11.26
N ALA A 49 15.51 -3.38 -10.35
CA ALA A 49 14.05 -3.47 -10.32
C ALA A 49 13.39 -3.06 -11.64
N THR A 50 13.89 -1.96 -12.23
CA THR A 50 13.40 -1.46 -13.52
C THR A 50 13.71 -2.42 -14.67
N LEU A 51 14.88 -3.04 -14.68
CA LEU A 51 15.29 -4.01 -15.71
C LEU A 51 14.51 -5.32 -15.62
N ILE A 52 14.28 -5.84 -14.41
CA ILE A 52 13.48 -7.05 -14.18
C ILE A 52 12.02 -6.79 -14.55
N ASN A 53 11.50 -5.62 -14.21
CA ASN A 53 10.16 -5.14 -14.53
C ASN A 53 9.02 -6.12 -14.19
N THR A 54 9.05 -6.66 -12.97
CA THR A 54 7.96 -7.43 -12.39
C THR A 54 7.42 -6.73 -11.14
N GLU A 55 6.16 -6.96 -10.78
CA GLU A 55 5.59 -6.44 -9.52
C GLU A 55 6.42 -6.87 -8.31
N LYS A 56 6.86 -8.12 -8.30
CA LYS A 56 7.72 -8.64 -7.24
C LYS A 56 9.06 -7.89 -7.13
N ALA A 57 9.72 -7.61 -8.25
CA ALA A 57 10.98 -6.85 -8.23
C ALA A 57 10.76 -5.40 -7.75
N GLN A 58 9.67 -4.76 -8.16
CA GLN A 58 9.29 -3.43 -7.67
C GLN A 58 9.04 -3.46 -6.16
N SER A 59 8.32 -4.48 -5.66
CA SER A 59 8.05 -4.66 -4.24
C SER A 59 9.33 -4.84 -3.43
N GLU A 60 10.22 -5.74 -3.85
CA GLU A 60 11.41 -6.13 -3.08
C GLU A 60 12.51 -5.06 -3.11
N PHE A 61 12.76 -4.45 -4.27
CA PHE A 61 13.93 -3.60 -4.48
C PHE A 61 13.65 -2.10 -4.38
N LEU A 62 12.40 -1.69 -4.46
CA LEU A 62 12.01 -0.27 -4.34
C LEU A 62 11.06 -0.03 -3.17
N ILE A 63 9.92 -0.72 -3.13
CA ILE A 63 8.85 -0.39 -2.17
C ILE A 63 9.24 -0.82 -0.75
N ALA A 64 9.68 -2.06 -0.56
CA ALA A 64 10.02 -2.57 0.76
C ALA A 64 11.12 -1.76 1.48
N PRO A 65 12.23 -1.37 0.82
CA PRO A 65 13.23 -0.49 1.45
C PRO A 65 12.68 0.87 1.87
N ILE A 66 11.80 1.47 1.06
CA ILE A 66 11.16 2.76 1.38
C ILE A 66 10.24 2.61 2.59
N LEU A 67 9.41 1.56 2.61
CA LEU A 67 8.50 1.31 3.73
C LEU A 67 9.25 0.97 5.02
N GLY A 68 10.38 0.25 4.92
CA GLY A 68 11.28 -0.02 6.04
C GLY A 68 11.82 1.27 6.66
N GLU A 69 12.25 2.24 5.85
CA GLU A 69 12.69 3.54 6.34
C GLU A 69 11.54 4.35 6.98
N ILE A 70 10.33 4.27 6.41
CA ILE A 70 9.15 4.92 7.00
C ILE A 70 8.86 4.35 8.38
N LEU A 71 8.90 3.01 8.50
CA LEU A 71 8.70 2.32 9.77
C LEU A 71 9.75 2.72 10.82
N GLU A 72 11.03 2.73 10.45
CA GLU A 72 12.14 3.10 11.35
C GLU A 72 12.03 4.56 11.84
N ARG A 73 11.51 5.45 10.99
CA ARG A 73 11.33 6.87 11.31
C ARG A 73 9.99 7.23 11.92
N SER A 74 9.15 6.23 12.16
CA SER A 74 7.86 6.46 12.81
C SER A 74 8.07 6.81 14.27
N ASP A 75 7.50 7.93 14.71
CA ASP A 75 7.51 8.33 16.12
C ASP A 75 6.48 7.53 16.96
N GLN A 76 5.63 6.76 16.29
CA GLN A 76 4.60 5.93 16.92
C GLN A 76 4.93 4.44 16.74
N PRO A 77 4.57 3.58 17.69
CA PRO A 77 4.65 2.14 17.48
C PRO A 77 3.91 1.75 16.20
N SER A 78 4.61 1.09 15.29
CA SER A 78 4.07 0.73 13.99
C SER A 78 4.61 -0.63 13.56
N SER A 79 3.82 -1.35 12.77
CA SER A 79 4.17 -2.64 12.18
C SER A 79 3.98 -2.62 10.67
N LEU A 80 4.77 -3.42 9.98
CA LEU A 80 4.74 -3.58 8.53
C LEU A 80 4.49 -5.04 8.19
N PHE A 81 3.45 -5.29 7.43
CA PHE A 81 3.11 -6.60 6.89
C PHE A 81 3.35 -6.60 5.39
N SER A 82 3.86 -7.70 4.86
CA SER A 82 4.16 -7.88 3.44
C SER A 82 3.60 -9.20 2.94
N GLY A 83 2.80 -9.16 1.88
CA GLY A 83 2.17 -10.33 1.30
C GLY A 83 1.25 -11.05 2.29
N THR A 84 0.41 -10.30 2.98
CA THR A 84 -0.43 -10.82 4.07
C THR A 84 -1.91 -10.78 3.70
N ASP A 85 -2.63 -11.85 4.03
CA ASP A 85 -4.08 -11.90 3.85
C ASP A 85 -4.77 -10.86 4.76
N PHE A 86 -5.66 -10.09 4.15
CA PHE A 86 -6.46 -9.08 4.83
C PHE A 86 -7.92 -9.27 4.46
N ASN A 87 -8.63 -10.09 5.23
CA ASN A 87 -10.00 -10.49 4.97
C ASN A 87 -10.93 -9.78 5.95
N VAL A 88 -11.68 -8.79 5.47
CA VAL A 88 -12.51 -7.91 6.29
C VAL A 88 -14.01 -8.18 6.09
N ASP A 89 -14.47 -8.26 4.85
CA ASP A 89 -15.87 -8.49 4.53
C ASP A 89 -16.01 -9.42 3.30
N LEU A 90 -16.37 -10.68 3.58
CA LEU A 90 -16.57 -11.69 2.53
C LEU A 90 -17.79 -11.40 1.65
N GLU A 91 -18.85 -10.81 2.21
CA GLU A 91 -20.08 -10.55 1.46
C GLU A 91 -19.86 -9.47 0.41
N GLN A 92 -19.09 -8.44 0.76
CA GLN A 92 -18.70 -7.38 -0.16
C GLN A 92 -17.48 -7.74 -1.03
N GLY A 93 -16.85 -8.89 -0.79
CA GLY A 93 -15.62 -9.28 -1.51
C GLY A 93 -14.37 -8.51 -1.09
N LEU A 94 -14.39 -7.87 0.07
CA LEU A 94 -13.24 -7.18 0.64
C LEU A 94 -12.32 -8.17 1.35
N VAL A 95 -11.72 -9.04 0.55
CA VAL A 95 -10.86 -10.15 0.98
C VAL A 95 -9.73 -10.38 -0.02
N GLY A 96 -8.60 -10.82 0.46
CA GLY A 96 -7.44 -11.17 -0.36
C GLY A 96 -6.14 -10.81 0.32
N CYS A 97 -5.05 -10.94 -0.44
CA CYS A 97 -3.71 -10.63 0.01
C CYS A 97 -3.34 -9.21 -0.43
N CYS A 98 -2.84 -8.40 0.50
CA CYS A 98 -2.27 -7.08 0.22
C CYS A 98 -0.76 -7.17 0.09
N ASP A 99 -0.15 -6.43 -0.83
CA ASP A 99 1.29 -6.40 -0.99
C ASP A 99 1.99 -5.84 0.26
N PHE A 100 1.51 -4.70 0.78
CA PHE A 100 2.00 -4.13 2.03
C PHE A 100 0.89 -3.45 2.83
N ILE A 101 0.96 -3.63 4.15
CA ILE A 101 0.07 -3.00 5.12
C ILE A 101 0.92 -2.39 6.23
N LEU A 102 0.70 -1.11 6.54
CA LEU A 102 1.22 -0.48 7.75
C LEU A 102 0.08 -0.29 8.75
N SER A 103 0.32 -0.76 9.97
CA SER A 103 -0.56 -0.57 11.13
C SER A 103 0.14 0.28 12.18
N GLN A 104 -0.61 1.15 12.84
CA GLN A 104 -0.12 1.93 13.97
C GLN A 104 -0.26 1.14 15.27
N SER A 105 0.42 0.01 15.33
CA SER A 105 0.48 -0.92 16.45
C SER A 105 1.88 -1.53 16.53
N ALA A 106 2.35 -1.86 17.72
CA ALA A 106 3.60 -2.60 17.91
C ALA A 106 3.44 -4.11 17.65
N GLU A 107 2.21 -4.59 17.45
CA GLU A 107 1.91 -6.00 17.19
C GLU A 107 2.36 -6.37 15.77
N GLN A 108 3.26 -7.35 15.63
CA GLN A 108 3.82 -7.80 14.35
C GLN A 108 3.34 -9.19 13.94
N VAL A 109 2.61 -9.90 14.81
CA VAL A 109 2.07 -11.24 14.50
C VAL A 109 0.75 -11.11 13.76
N ASP A 110 -0.15 -10.29 14.26
CA ASP A 110 -1.46 -10.05 13.68
C ASP A 110 -1.63 -8.57 13.29
N ILE A 111 -2.44 -8.33 12.24
CA ILE A 111 -2.80 -6.97 11.86
C ILE A 111 -3.78 -6.42 12.91
N VAL A 112 -3.38 -5.33 13.58
CA VAL A 112 -4.18 -4.66 14.60
C VAL A 112 -4.51 -3.24 14.14
N ALA A 113 -5.74 -2.80 14.36
CA ALA A 113 -6.16 -1.43 14.03
C ALA A 113 -5.39 -0.38 14.86
N PRO A 114 -5.16 0.81 14.32
CA PRO A 114 -5.59 1.22 12.99
C PRO A 114 -4.59 0.85 11.89
N VAL A 115 -5.10 0.34 10.78
CA VAL A 115 -4.35 0.28 9.53
C VAL A 115 -4.29 1.68 8.94
N ILE A 116 -3.08 2.20 8.73
CA ILE A 116 -2.86 3.59 8.30
C ILE A 116 -2.42 3.75 6.86
N THR A 117 -1.86 2.68 6.27
CA THR A 117 -1.39 2.71 4.89
C THR A 117 -1.52 1.33 4.26
N ILE A 118 -1.99 1.30 3.04
CA ILE A 118 -1.95 0.14 2.14
C ILE A 118 -1.16 0.53 0.90
N VAL A 119 -0.29 -0.35 0.45
CA VAL A 119 0.48 -0.17 -0.78
C VAL A 119 0.33 -1.40 -1.65
N GLU A 120 -0.05 -1.18 -2.90
CA GLU A 120 -0.18 -2.19 -3.94
C GLU A 120 0.86 -1.93 -5.02
N ALA A 121 1.71 -2.90 -5.29
CA ALA A 121 2.77 -2.80 -6.31
C ALA A 121 2.21 -3.09 -7.70
N LYS A 122 2.62 -2.29 -8.69
CA LYS A 122 2.29 -2.52 -10.10
C LYS A 122 3.50 -2.22 -10.98
N ASN A 123 3.74 -3.07 -11.98
CA ASN A 123 4.88 -2.94 -12.90
C ASN A 123 4.53 -2.24 -14.22
N GLU A 124 3.26 -2.23 -14.63
CA GLU A 124 2.84 -1.66 -15.90
C GLU A 124 2.09 -0.33 -15.71
N SER A 125 0.84 -0.41 -15.30
CA SER A 125 -0.02 0.75 -15.15
C SER A 125 -0.58 0.86 -13.73
N ILE A 126 -0.23 1.92 -13.04
CA ILE A 126 -0.83 2.25 -11.74
C ILE A 126 -2.36 2.32 -11.85
N ARG A 127 -2.87 2.81 -12.99
CA ARG A 127 -4.31 2.94 -13.22
C ARG A 127 -5.04 1.60 -13.16
N SER A 128 -4.43 0.50 -13.58
CA SER A 128 -5.02 -0.84 -13.54
C SER A 128 -5.16 -1.36 -12.10
N GLY A 129 -4.29 -0.94 -11.18
CA GLY A 129 -4.33 -1.32 -9.77
C GLY A 129 -5.23 -0.45 -8.88
N LEU A 130 -5.74 0.69 -9.39
CA LEU A 130 -6.51 1.62 -8.57
C LEU A 130 -7.77 0.99 -7.96
N GLY A 131 -8.49 0.16 -8.71
CA GLY A 131 -9.70 -0.50 -8.21
C GLY A 131 -9.40 -1.42 -7.02
N GLN A 132 -8.38 -2.25 -7.15
CA GLN A 132 -7.91 -3.15 -6.10
C GLN A 132 -7.47 -2.34 -4.86
N CYS A 133 -6.56 -1.41 -5.03
CA CYS A 133 -6.03 -0.59 -3.93
C CYS A 133 -7.13 0.19 -3.20
N ILE A 134 -8.11 0.75 -3.92
CA ILE A 134 -9.26 1.43 -3.30
C ILE A 134 -10.11 0.45 -2.49
N ALA A 135 -10.38 -0.76 -2.99
CA ALA A 135 -11.13 -1.77 -2.24
C ALA A 135 -10.40 -2.17 -0.94
N GLU A 136 -9.09 -2.31 -0.98
CA GLU A 136 -8.25 -2.55 0.20
C GLU A 136 -8.29 -1.39 1.21
N ILE A 137 -8.29 -0.14 0.72
CA ILE A 137 -8.43 1.05 1.58
C ILE A 137 -9.82 1.08 2.24
N VAL A 138 -10.88 0.74 1.50
CA VAL A 138 -12.24 0.65 2.08
C VAL A 138 -12.28 -0.44 3.14
N ALA A 139 -11.67 -1.58 2.91
CA ALA A 139 -11.54 -2.64 3.91
C ALA A 139 -10.78 -2.15 5.16
N ALA A 140 -9.67 -1.42 4.99
CA ALA A 140 -8.94 -0.84 6.11
C ALA A 140 -9.80 0.16 6.91
N GLN A 141 -10.60 0.98 6.23
CA GLN A 141 -11.54 1.90 6.91
C GLN A 141 -12.60 1.14 7.72
N LEU A 142 -13.13 0.05 7.21
CA LEU A 142 -14.08 -0.80 7.95
C LEU A 142 -13.41 -1.52 9.12
N PHE A 143 -12.19 -2.01 8.92
CA PHE A 143 -11.41 -2.68 9.96
C PHE A 143 -11.05 -1.76 11.13
N ASN A 144 -10.90 -0.46 10.87
CA ASN A 144 -10.53 0.56 11.84
C ASN A 144 -11.73 1.08 12.68
N GLN A 145 -12.97 0.67 12.39
CA GLN A 145 -14.18 1.10 13.12
C GLN A 145 -14.37 0.30 14.41
#